data_c8c817f7b20a855bfdb2844b514b828c
#
_entry.id   c8c817f7b20a855bfdb2844b514b828c
#
_cell.length_a   1.000
_cell.length_b   1.000
_cell.length_c   1.000
_cell.angle_alpha   90.00
_cell.angle_beta   90.00
_cell.angle_gamma   90.00
#
_symmetry.space_group_name_H-M   'P 1'
#
loop_
_entity.id
_entity.type
_entity.pdbx_description
1 polymer ?
#
loop_
_entity_poly.entity_id
_entity_poly.type
_entity_poly.pdbx_seq_one_letter_code
_entity_poly.pdbx_strand_id
1 'polypeptide(L)'
;AKKLYTTQSSLTKRIQKMEQDLGCQLFIRSRKGILPTPAAEGIFPEIEKISQSMEHIRAYALSLQGEICGSLKIGVSVNIARYKLPAVLKTFMKKYPKVDIYVTTMQSTQLYRALADNEISIALVRGNFNWQDGDVILSREPVCLVRNQEMAELSLKDIPYIGRHTDSPFYDRIEQWKQENGCANCRTQLWIDDISSCLEMVENGIGWSILPEICLKNYKGSITPLFFQDGSPFIRTSHILYKSHYFELPQVRAFIQTVLAEEYFNA
;
A
#
# COMPACT_ATOMS: atom_id res chain seq x y z
N ALA A 1 -2.03 -28.87 -15.77
CA ALA A 1 -3.09 -29.56 -16.51
C ALA A 1 -4.39 -29.63 -15.70
N LYS A 2 -4.39 -30.16 -14.47
CA LYS A 2 -5.59 -30.24 -13.62
C LYS A 2 -6.28 -28.88 -13.40
N LYS A 3 -5.54 -27.84 -13.07
CA LYS A 3 -6.07 -26.46 -12.89
C LYS A 3 -6.67 -25.84 -14.15
N LEU A 4 -6.29 -26.31 -15.34
CA LEU A 4 -6.74 -25.78 -16.62
C LEU A 4 -7.78 -26.69 -17.31
N TYR A 5 -8.30 -27.68 -16.59
CA TYR A 5 -9.26 -28.66 -17.12
C TYR A 5 -8.86 -29.24 -18.48
N THR A 6 -7.54 -29.49 -18.68
CA THR A 6 -6.99 -30.02 -19.92
C THR A 6 -6.03 -31.17 -19.65
N THR A 7 -5.74 -31.98 -20.69
CA THR A 7 -4.78 -33.08 -20.57
C THR A 7 -3.35 -32.56 -20.64
N GLN A 8 -2.40 -33.31 -20.03
CA GLN A 8 -0.97 -32.93 -20.07
C GLN A 8 -0.44 -32.88 -21.52
N SER A 9 -0.88 -33.82 -22.36
CA SER A 9 -0.48 -33.86 -23.78
C SER A 9 -0.97 -32.64 -24.55
N SER A 10 -2.22 -32.20 -24.31
CA SER A 10 -2.78 -31.00 -24.95
C SER A 10 -2.03 -29.73 -24.51
N LEU A 11 -1.71 -29.62 -23.22
CA LEU A 11 -0.93 -28.49 -22.72
C LEU A 11 0.49 -28.46 -23.32
N THR A 12 1.14 -29.61 -23.39
CA THR A 12 2.48 -29.74 -24.01
C THR A 12 2.47 -29.29 -25.46
N LYS A 13 1.47 -29.74 -26.24
CA LYS A 13 1.34 -29.34 -27.66
C LYS A 13 1.11 -27.82 -27.82
N ARG A 14 0.31 -27.20 -26.93
CA ARG A 14 0.08 -25.76 -26.95
C ARG A 14 1.36 -24.98 -26.66
N ILE A 15 2.13 -25.41 -25.65
CA ILE A 15 3.41 -24.79 -25.32
C ILE A 15 4.39 -24.93 -26.47
N GLN A 16 4.54 -26.12 -27.04
CA GLN A 16 5.43 -26.34 -28.20
C GLN A 16 5.07 -25.49 -29.40
N LYS A 17 3.75 -25.33 -29.68
CA LYS A 17 3.31 -24.44 -30.75
C LYS A 17 3.67 -22.99 -30.46
N MET A 18 3.48 -22.52 -29.24
CA MET A 18 3.85 -21.16 -28.82
C MET A 18 5.39 -20.94 -28.95
N GLU A 19 6.20 -21.91 -28.55
CA GLU A 19 7.66 -21.87 -28.71
C GLU A 19 8.07 -21.81 -30.17
N GLN A 20 7.39 -22.54 -31.04
CA GLN A 20 7.60 -22.48 -32.49
C GLN A 20 7.22 -21.12 -33.07
N ASP A 21 6.05 -20.60 -32.70
CA ASP A 21 5.54 -19.30 -33.18
C ASP A 21 6.45 -18.14 -32.71
N LEU A 22 7.04 -18.23 -31.52
CA LEU A 22 7.96 -17.25 -30.98
C LEU A 22 9.44 -17.46 -31.38
N GLY A 23 9.78 -18.62 -31.95
CA GLY A 23 11.13 -18.94 -32.33
C GLY A 23 12.11 -19.16 -31.17
N CYS A 24 11.63 -19.39 -29.97
CA CYS A 24 12.46 -19.60 -28.78
C CYS A 24 11.80 -20.60 -27.79
N GLN A 25 12.66 -21.30 -27.04
CA GLN A 25 12.19 -22.15 -25.96
C GLN A 25 11.77 -21.31 -24.76
N LEU A 26 10.58 -21.59 -24.19
CA LEU A 26 10.06 -20.94 -22.99
C LEU A 26 10.32 -21.77 -21.74
N PHE A 27 10.40 -23.10 -21.87
CA PHE A 27 10.56 -24.00 -20.72
C PHE A 27 11.61 -25.06 -20.98
N ILE A 28 12.39 -25.35 -19.94
CA ILE A 28 13.35 -26.45 -19.91
C ILE A 28 12.94 -27.51 -18.90
N ARG A 29 13.15 -28.78 -19.24
CA ARG A 29 12.93 -29.90 -18.31
C ARG A 29 14.17 -30.08 -17.44
N SER A 30 13.99 -30.13 -16.15
CA SER A 30 15.04 -30.42 -15.18
C SER A 30 14.65 -31.61 -14.28
N ARG A 31 15.60 -32.13 -13.51
CA ARG A 31 15.31 -33.16 -12.48
C ARG A 31 14.36 -32.66 -11.40
N LYS A 32 14.23 -31.33 -11.24
CA LYS A 32 13.33 -30.67 -10.27
C LYS A 32 11.97 -30.27 -10.89
N GLY A 33 11.72 -30.61 -12.16
CA GLY A 33 10.50 -30.27 -12.87
C GLY A 33 10.74 -29.40 -14.10
N ILE A 34 9.78 -28.56 -14.43
CA ILE A 34 9.83 -27.62 -15.57
C ILE A 34 10.23 -26.25 -15.03
N LEU A 35 11.25 -25.65 -15.61
CA LEU A 35 11.74 -24.32 -15.26
C LEU A 35 11.54 -23.36 -16.43
N PRO A 36 11.22 -22.07 -16.21
CA PRO A 36 11.19 -21.06 -17.25
C PRO A 36 12.62 -20.81 -17.77
N THR A 37 12.73 -20.42 -19.03
CA THR A 37 13.96 -19.89 -19.61
C THR A 37 14.05 -18.38 -19.38
N PRO A 38 15.24 -17.75 -19.54
CA PRO A 38 15.35 -16.29 -19.50
C PRO A 38 14.43 -15.59 -20.53
N ALA A 39 14.18 -16.23 -21.69
CA ALA A 39 13.21 -15.74 -22.67
C ALA A 39 11.79 -15.74 -22.11
N ALA A 40 11.38 -16.81 -21.41
CA ALA A 40 10.08 -16.85 -20.75
C ALA A 40 9.95 -15.78 -19.66
N GLU A 41 10.97 -15.60 -18.82
CA GLU A 41 10.97 -14.57 -17.77
C GLU A 41 10.81 -13.16 -18.34
N GLY A 42 11.43 -12.88 -19.49
CA GLY A 42 11.27 -11.59 -20.19
C GLY A 42 9.91 -11.41 -20.87
N ILE A 43 9.28 -12.51 -21.34
CA ILE A 43 7.99 -12.47 -22.04
C ILE A 43 6.81 -12.46 -21.07
N PHE A 44 6.91 -13.07 -19.90
CA PHE A 44 5.83 -13.16 -18.91
C PHE A 44 5.21 -11.82 -18.57
N PRO A 45 5.97 -10.75 -18.25
CA PRO A 45 5.40 -9.44 -17.96
C PRO A 45 4.56 -8.86 -19.11
N GLU A 46 4.96 -9.12 -20.36
CA GLU A 46 4.21 -8.64 -21.54
C GLU A 46 2.90 -9.42 -21.73
N ILE A 47 2.90 -10.73 -21.48
CA ILE A 47 1.68 -11.54 -21.49
C ILE A 47 0.71 -11.10 -20.39
N GLU A 48 1.22 -10.75 -19.20
CA GLU A 48 0.40 -10.22 -18.12
C GLU A 48 -0.26 -8.89 -18.51
N LYS A 49 0.46 -7.98 -19.17
CA LYS A 49 -0.11 -6.73 -19.70
C LYS A 49 -1.24 -6.99 -20.72
N ILE A 50 -1.02 -7.94 -21.63
CA ILE A 50 -2.06 -8.33 -22.61
C ILE A 50 -3.28 -8.90 -21.90
N SER A 51 -3.08 -9.79 -20.93
CA SER A 51 -4.17 -10.38 -20.14
C SER A 51 -4.96 -9.30 -19.39
N GLN A 52 -4.26 -8.35 -18.77
CA GLN A 52 -4.89 -7.19 -18.12
C GLN A 52 -5.70 -6.35 -19.11
N SER A 53 -5.14 -6.06 -20.28
CA SER A 53 -5.85 -5.32 -21.33
C SER A 53 -7.13 -6.01 -21.78
N MET A 54 -7.13 -7.34 -21.89
CA MET A 54 -8.32 -8.12 -22.22
C MET A 54 -9.38 -8.06 -21.10
N GLU A 55 -8.97 -8.10 -19.84
CA GLU A 55 -9.88 -7.88 -18.69
C GLU A 55 -10.49 -6.48 -18.72
N HIS A 56 -9.69 -5.47 -19.05
CA HIS A 56 -10.16 -4.09 -19.21
C HIS A 56 -11.23 -3.96 -20.32
N ILE A 57 -10.98 -4.54 -21.49
CA ILE A 57 -11.94 -4.55 -22.60
C ILE A 57 -13.27 -5.18 -22.16
N ARG A 58 -13.22 -6.31 -21.46
CA ARG A 58 -14.41 -6.99 -20.93
C ARG A 58 -15.16 -6.12 -19.92
N ALA A 59 -14.46 -5.55 -18.96
CA ALA A 59 -15.05 -4.67 -17.95
C ALA A 59 -15.72 -3.44 -18.59
N TYR A 60 -15.04 -2.82 -19.56
CA TYR A 60 -15.61 -1.71 -20.32
C TYR A 60 -16.87 -2.11 -21.10
N ALA A 61 -16.83 -3.22 -21.83
CA ALA A 61 -17.99 -3.71 -22.60
C ALA A 61 -19.20 -4.00 -21.69
N LEU A 62 -18.99 -4.56 -20.51
CA LEU A 62 -20.05 -4.80 -19.53
C LEU A 62 -20.58 -3.51 -18.91
N SER A 63 -19.73 -2.51 -18.72
CA SER A 63 -20.15 -1.21 -18.18
C SER A 63 -21.08 -0.45 -19.11
N LEU A 64 -20.99 -0.66 -20.43
CA LEU A 64 -21.93 -0.10 -21.40
C LEU A 64 -23.37 -0.64 -21.22
N GLN A 65 -23.52 -1.75 -20.49
CA GLN A 65 -24.80 -2.33 -20.11
C GLN A 65 -25.32 -1.81 -18.76
N GLY A 66 -24.64 -0.80 -18.17
CA GLY A 66 -25.01 -0.17 -16.91
C GLY A 66 -24.54 -0.92 -15.65
N GLU A 67 -23.75 -1.98 -15.79
CA GLU A 67 -23.21 -2.73 -14.65
C GLU A 67 -21.73 -2.46 -14.44
N ILE A 68 -21.36 -2.09 -13.21
CA ILE A 68 -19.95 -1.97 -12.81
C ILE A 68 -19.49 -3.33 -12.26
N CYS A 69 -18.55 -3.95 -12.97
CA CYS A 69 -18.02 -5.27 -12.66
C CYS A 69 -16.56 -5.39 -13.10
N GLY A 70 -15.97 -6.56 -12.92
CA GLY A 70 -14.58 -6.86 -13.29
C GLY A 70 -13.61 -6.81 -12.11
N SER A 71 -12.32 -6.94 -12.38
CA SER A 71 -11.31 -6.98 -11.34
C SER A 71 -10.79 -5.57 -10.96
N LEU A 72 -10.52 -5.36 -9.68
CA LEU A 72 -9.95 -4.14 -9.13
C LEU A 72 -8.74 -4.49 -8.26
N LYS A 73 -7.55 -4.18 -8.74
CA LYS A 73 -6.29 -4.42 -8.02
C LYS A 73 -5.86 -3.16 -7.28
N ILE A 74 -5.85 -3.22 -5.97
CA ILE A 74 -5.55 -2.07 -5.09
C ILE A 74 -4.30 -2.37 -4.27
N GLY A 75 -3.32 -1.49 -4.34
CA GLY A 75 -2.20 -1.47 -3.42
C GLY A 75 -2.47 -0.51 -2.26
N VAL A 76 -2.24 -0.92 -1.03
CA VAL A 76 -2.58 -0.11 0.14
C VAL A 76 -1.46 -0.16 1.17
N SER A 77 -1.02 1.00 1.66
CA SER A 77 -0.06 1.05 2.76
C SER A 77 -0.65 0.40 4.02
N VAL A 78 0.20 -0.28 4.80
CA VAL A 78 -0.22 -1.09 5.95
C VAL A 78 -1.17 -0.34 6.90
N ASN A 79 -0.88 0.92 7.20
CA ASN A 79 -1.70 1.70 8.12
C ASN A 79 -3.07 2.08 7.53
N ILE A 80 -3.14 2.47 6.25
CA ILE A 80 -4.42 2.73 5.59
C ILE A 80 -5.24 1.44 5.50
N ALA A 81 -4.58 0.31 5.15
CA ALA A 81 -5.24 -0.99 5.09
C ALA A 81 -5.88 -1.39 6.43
N ARG A 82 -5.20 -1.11 7.54
CA ARG A 82 -5.67 -1.46 8.89
C ARG A 82 -6.77 -0.53 9.40
N TYR A 83 -6.60 0.78 9.26
CA TYR A 83 -7.42 1.76 9.98
C TYR A 83 -8.51 2.42 9.14
N LYS A 84 -8.38 2.47 7.82
CA LYS A 84 -9.30 3.20 6.93
C LYS A 84 -9.98 2.30 5.89
N LEU A 85 -9.25 1.39 5.26
CA LEU A 85 -9.75 0.57 4.16
C LEU A 85 -10.98 -0.29 4.48
N PRO A 86 -11.15 -0.89 5.69
CA PRO A 86 -12.33 -1.73 5.97
C PRO A 86 -13.66 -1.00 5.80
N ALA A 87 -13.74 0.27 6.21
CA ALA A 87 -14.94 1.08 6.06
C ALA A 87 -15.26 1.36 4.59
N VAL A 88 -14.24 1.73 3.81
CA VAL A 88 -14.35 1.97 2.37
C VAL A 88 -14.82 0.71 1.64
N LEU A 89 -14.18 -0.44 1.92
CA LEU A 89 -14.55 -1.71 1.27
C LEU A 89 -15.98 -2.12 1.60
N LYS A 90 -16.43 -1.92 2.84
CA LYS A 90 -17.81 -2.22 3.24
C LYS A 90 -18.82 -1.44 2.40
N THR A 91 -18.58 -0.15 2.20
CA THR A 91 -19.44 0.73 1.38
C THR A 91 -19.36 0.35 -0.09
N PHE A 92 -18.15 0.16 -0.62
CA PHE A 92 -17.91 -0.16 -2.01
C PHE A 92 -18.52 -1.51 -2.42
N MET A 93 -18.25 -2.57 -1.66
CA MET A 93 -18.75 -3.92 -1.96
C MET A 93 -20.28 -4.02 -1.89
N LYS A 94 -20.90 -3.26 -0.98
CA LYS A 94 -22.37 -3.17 -0.93
C LYS A 94 -22.96 -2.53 -2.19
N LYS A 95 -22.28 -1.51 -2.73
CA LYS A 95 -22.74 -0.76 -3.90
C LYS A 95 -22.42 -1.46 -5.22
N TYR A 96 -21.27 -2.18 -5.27
CA TYR A 96 -20.74 -2.80 -6.48
C TYR A 96 -20.40 -4.29 -6.25
N PRO A 97 -21.41 -5.15 -6.01
CA PRO A 97 -21.20 -6.55 -5.60
C PRO A 97 -20.59 -7.45 -6.69
N LYS A 98 -20.52 -6.98 -7.94
CA LYS A 98 -19.95 -7.72 -9.08
C LYS A 98 -18.49 -7.35 -9.37
N VAL A 99 -17.85 -6.57 -8.51
CA VAL A 99 -16.43 -6.22 -8.64
C VAL A 99 -15.60 -7.14 -7.76
N ASP A 100 -14.65 -7.86 -8.36
CA ASP A 100 -13.68 -8.69 -7.65
C ASP A 100 -12.51 -7.83 -7.20
N ILE A 101 -12.30 -7.72 -5.89
CA ILE A 101 -11.29 -6.84 -5.30
C ILE A 101 -10.08 -7.65 -4.84
N TYR A 102 -8.91 -7.25 -5.31
CA TYR A 102 -7.61 -7.78 -4.89
C TYR A 102 -6.84 -6.68 -4.16
N VAL A 103 -6.55 -6.92 -2.90
CA VAL A 103 -5.82 -5.96 -2.06
C VAL A 103 -4.43 -6.50 -1.77
N THR A 104 -3.41 -5.71 -2.12
CA THR A 104 -2.02 -5.98 -1.78
C THR A 104 -1.53 -4.93 -0.78
N THR A 105 -0.93 -5.38 0.33
CA THR A 105 -0.43 -4.49 1.39
C THR A 105 1.08 -4.48 1.37
N MET A 106 1.68 -3.29 1.18
CA MET A 106 3.12 -3.09 1.13
C MET A 106 3.50 -1.73 1.70
N GLN A 107 4.81 -1.45 1.79
CA GLN A 107 5.30 -0.10 2.06
C GLN A 107 5.00 0.83 0.87
N SER A 108 4.80 2.12 1.15
CA SER A 108 4.38 3.10 0.12
C SER A 108 5.33 3.20 -1.07
N THR A 109 6.64 3.04 -0.86
CA THR A 109 7.64 3.03 -1.93
C THR A 109 7.52 1.81 -2.85
N GLN A 110 7.15 0.65 -2.31
CA GLN A 110 6.91 -0.56 -3.09
C GLN A 110 5.60 -0.44 -3.88
N LEU A 111 4.56 0.14 -3.28
CA LEU A 111 3.28 0.41 -3.95
C LEU A 111 3.44 1.38 -5.12
N TYR A 112 4.29 2.41 -4.95
CA TYR A 112 4.62 3.33 -6.03
C TYR A 112 5.21 2.58 -7.25
N ARG A 113 6.13 1.65 -7.01
CA ARG A 113 6.72 0.82 -8.07
C ARG A 113 5.69 -0.12 -8.68
N ALA A 114 4.92 -0.84 -7.88
CA ALA A 114 3.87 -1.73 -8.35
C ALA A 114 2.83 -1.02 -9.23
N LEU A 115 2.50 0.26 -8.91
CA LEU A 115 1.65 1.09 -9.75
C LEU A 115 2.35 1.48 -11.07
N ALA A 116 3.64 1.85 -11.01
CA ALA A 116 4.43 2.16 -12.20
C ALA A 116 4.54 0.95 -13.14
N ASP A 117 4.67 -0.25 -12.58
CA ASP A 117 4.79 -1.52 -13.31
C ASP A 117 3.44 -2.13 -13.75
N ASN A 118 2.31 -1.46 -13.48
CA ASN A 118 0.95 -1.91 -13.76
C ASN A 118 0.51 -3.19 -13.02
N GLU A 119 1.15 -3.55 -11.93
CA GLU A 119 0.74 -4.68 -11.09
C GLU A 119 -0.55 -4.38 -10.33
N ILE A 120 -0.78 -3.10 -10.00
CA ILE A 120 -1.98 -2.57 -9.35
C ILE A 120 -2.55 -1.40 -10.15
N SER A 121 -3.85 -1.17 -10.03
CA SER A 121 -4.56 -0.09 -10.73
C SER A 121 -4.63 1.20 -9.91
N ILE A 122 -4.61 1.08 -8.59
CA ILE A 122 -4.71 2.16 -7.62
C ILE A 122 -3.71 1.90 -6.49
N ALA A 123 -3.05 2.94 -6.01
CA ALA A 123 -2.21 2.89 -4.83
C ALA A 123 -2.67 3.90 -3.77
N LEU A 124 -3.01 3.40 -2.58
CA LEU A 124 -3.27 4.23 -1.39
C LEU A 124 -1.97 4.30 -0.58
N VAL A 125 -1.25 5.41 -0.69
CA VAL A 125 0.10 5.58 -0.15
C VAL A 125 0.17 6.68 0.89
N ARG A 126 1.25 6.69 1.67
CA ARG A 126 1.53 7.71 2.69
C ARG A 126 2.92 8.29 2.48
N GLY A 127 3.00 9.61 2.46
CA GLY A 127 4.20 10.39 2.15
C GLY A 127 4.06 11.11 0.81
N ASN A 128 5.05 11.91 0.48
CA ASN A 128 5.07 12.68 -0.74
C ASN A 128 5.76 11.88 -1.85
N PHE A 129 5.10 11.72 -2.97
CA PHE A 129 5.60 11.03 -4.15
C PHE A 129 5.55 11.99 -5.34
N ASN A 130 6.59 11.95 -6.18
CA ASN A 130 6.58 12.71 -7.44
C ASN A 130 5.88 11.86 -8.53
N TRP A 131 4.56 11.70 -8.36
CA TRP A 131 3.73 10.99 -9.33
C TRP A 131 3.19 11.99 -10.36
N GLN A 132 3.40 11.74 -11.65
CA GLN A 132 3.11 12.69 -12.74
C GLN A 132 1.75 12.47 -13.40
N ASP A 133 0.94 11.55 -12.84
CA ASP A 133 -0.39 11.21 -13.38
C ASP A 133 -1.46 11.49 -12.31
N GLY A 134 -2.46 10.66 -12.14
CA GLY A 134 -3.52 10.89 -11.15
C GLY A 134 -2.99 10.83 -9.71
N ASP A 135 -2.99 11.95 -9.02
CA ASP A 135 -2.63 12.11 -7.60
C ASP A 135 -3.68 12.94 -6.89
N VAL A 136 -4.31 12.35 -5.88
CA VAL A 136 -5.30 13.03 -5.04
C VAL A 136 -4.92 12.89 -3.57
N ILE A 137 -4.83 14.00 -2.86
CA ILE A 137 -4.62 14.01 -1.42
C ILE A 137 -5.88 13.51 -0.73
N LEU A 138 -5.73 12.46 0.09
CA LEU A 138 -6.82 11.87 0.87
C LEU A 138 -6.94 12.48 2.25
N SER A 139 -5.80 12.69 2.92
CA SER A 139 -5.78 13.26 4.26
C SER A 139 -4.42 13.86 4.59
N ARG A 140 -4.43 14.80 5.53
CA ARG A 140 -3.25 15.33 6.19
C ARG A 140 -3.45 15.15 7.68
N GLU A 141 -2.62 14.34 8.32
CA GLU A 141 -2.75 14.04 9.74
C GLU A 141 -1.49 14.42 10.51
N PRO A 142 -1.60 14.87 11.74
CA PRO A 142 -0.45 15.18 12.57
C PRO A 142 0.36 13.91 12.89
N VAL A 143 1.65 14.10 13.00
CA VAL A 143 2.55 13.15 13.63
C VAL A 143 2.70 13.56 15.09
N CYS A 144 2.57 12.59 15.99
CA CYS A 144 2.49 12.84 17.42
C CYS A 144 3.62 12.13 18.17
N LEU A 145 4.08 12.76 19.23
CA LEU A 145 4.81 12.11 20.30
C LEU A 145 3.79 11.38 21.16
N VAL A 146 4.05 10.10 21.45
CA VAL A 146 3.20 9.25 22.26
C VAL A 146 3.97 8.61 23.41
N ARG A 147 3.39 8.59 24.58
CA ARG A 147 3.93 7.97 25.79
C ARG A 147 2.81 7.55 26.73
N ASN A 148 3.09 6.58 27.58
CA ASN A 148 2.18 6.18 28.62
C ASN A 148 1.83 7.37 29.52
N GLN A 149 0.60 7.41 30.06
CA GLN A 149 0.13 8.50 30.93
C GLN A 149 0.99 8.71 32.16
N GLU A 150 1.52 7.62 32.74
CA GLU A 150 2.39 7.69 33.93
C GLU A 150 3.74 8.33 33.62
N MET A 151 4.16 8.32 32.35
CA MET A 151 5.41 8.94 31.88
C MET A 151 5.20 10.35 31.34
N ALA A 152 3.98 10.90 31.41
CA ALA A 152 3.64 12.17 30.74
C ALA A 152 4.50 13.35 31.22
N GLU A 153 4.92 13.37 32.48
CA GLU A 153 5.70 14.45 33.08
C GLU A 153 7.23 14.17 33.08
N LEU A 154 7.66 12.96 32.66
CA LEU A 154 9.07 12.63 32.65
C LEU A 154 9.79 13.28 31.45
N SER A 155 11.07 13.59 31.63
CA SER A 155 11.91 14.07 30.53
C SER A 155 12.09 12.96 29.48
N LEU A 156 11.99 13.31 28.20
CA LEU A 156 12.20 12.36 27.08
C LEU A 156 13.62 11.77 27.07
N LYS A 157 14.59 12.43 27.71
CA LYS A 157 15.98 11.96 27.83
C LYS A 157 16.11 10.81 28.83
N ASP A 158 15.20 10.75 29.79
CA ASP A 158 15.20 9.75 30.86
C ASP A 158 14.38 8.50 30.52
N ILE A 159 13.66 8.54 29.40
CA ILE A 159 12.80 7.45 28.92
C ILE A 159 13.36 6.90 27.59
N PRO A 160 13.41 5.57 27.39
CA PRO A 160 13.86 5.01 26.13
C PRO A 160 12.98 5.44 24.94
N TYR A 161 13.61 5.77 23.82
CA TYR A 161 12.93 5.93 22.55
C TYR A 161 12.71 4.56 21.89
N ILE A 162 11.49 4.30 21.44
CA ILE A 162 11.14 3.12 20.65
C ILE A 162 11.15 3.54 19.18
N GLY A 163 12.20 3.11 18.47
CA GLY A 163 12.36 3.37 17.04
C GLY A 163 11.52 2.44 16.18
N ARG A 164 11.14 2.91 15.00
CA ARG A 164 10.42 2.11 14.01
C ARG A 164 11.13 2.11 12.68
N HIS A 165 11.15 0.93 12.04
CA HIS A 165 11.50 0.86 10.63
C HIS A 165 10.34 1.42 9.78
N THR A 166 10.63 2.45 9.01
CA THR A 166 9.67 3.14 8.15
C THR A 166 10.33 3.54 6.83
N ASP A 167 9.59 4.17 5.92
CA ASP A 167 10.18 4.71 4.69
C ASP A 167 11.22 5.81 5.00
N SER A 168 12.32 5.85 4.22
CA SER A 168 13.43 6.75 4.48
C SER A 168 13.01 8.23 4.60
N PRO A 169 12.16 8.81 3.73
CA PRO A 169 11.78 10.21 3.86
C PRO A 169 11.04 10.52 5.17
N PHE A 170 10.28 9.58 5.70
CA PHE A 170 9.60 9.79 6.97
C PHE A 170 10.57 9.62 8.15
N TYR A 171 11.47 8.65 8.05
CA TYR A 171 12.54 8.48 9.03
C TYR A 171 13.41 9.73 9.16
N ASP A 172 13.84 10.31 8.04
CA ASP A 172 14.67 11.52 8.00
C ASP A 172 13.97 12.70 8.68
N ARG A 173 12.67 12.86 8.49
CA ARG A 173 11.87 13.88 9.17
C ARG A 173 11.74 13.64 10.67
N ILE A 174 11.63 12.38 11.12
CA ILE A 174 11.67 12.05 12.56
C ILE A 174 13.02 12.44 13.16
N GLU A 175 14.10 12.09 12.50
CA GLU A 175 15.44 12.44 12.99
C GLU A 175 15.69 13.95 12.98
N GLN A 176 15.22 14.67 11.96
CA GLN A 176 15.22 16.13 11.93
C GLN A 176 14.49 16.69 13.16
N TRP A 177 13.27 16.25 13.42
CA TRP A 177 12.50 16.72 14.58
C TRP A 177 13.23 16.43 15.90
N LYS A 178 13.81 15.25 16.05
CA LYS A 178 14.60 14.88 17.24
C LYS A 178 15.80 15.79 17.44
N GLN A 179 16.51 16.14 16.36
CA GLN A 179 17.64 17.07 16.40
C GLN A 179 17.19 18.45 16.86
N GLU A 180 16.15 19.00 16.26
CA GLU A 180 15.62 20.32 16.55
C GLU A 180 15.08 20.45 17.99
N ASN A 181 14.59 19.36 18.57
CA ASN A 181 13.95 19.36 19.89
C ASN A 181 14.82 18.75 21.01
N GLY A 182 16.13 18.66 20.78
CA GLY A 182 17.10 18.22 21.79
C GLY A 182 17.00 16.73 22.17
N CYS A 183 16.36 15.92 21.31
CA CYS A 183 16.18 14.47 21.47
C CYS A 183 17.14 13.64 20.58
N ALA A 184 18.13 14.28 19.93
CA ALA A 184 19.09 13.59 19.07
C ALA A 184 19.85 12.47 19.82
N ASN A 185 20.15 12.68 21.10
CA ASN A 185 20.87 11.74 21.95
C ASN A 185 19.93 10.86 22.80
N CYS A 186 18.61 10.89 22.56
CA CYS A 186 17.68 10.00 23.23
C CYS A 186 18.01 8.56 22.84
N ARG A 187 18.27 7.71 23.84
CA ARG A 187 18.69 6.33 23.63
C ARG A 187 17.59 5.54 22.94
N THR A 188 17.83 5.10 21.70
CA THR A 188 16.96 4.09 21.06
C THR A 188 17.33 2.73 21.60
N GLN A 189 16.46 2.14 22.41
CA GLN A 189 16.71 0.86 23.05
C GLN A 189 16.01 -0.29 22.35
N LEU A 190 14.96 0.00 21.59
CA LEU A 190 14.12 -0.97 20.92
C LEU A 190 13.77 -0.50 19.50
N TRP A 191 13.85 -1.42 18.54
CA TRP A 191 13.43 -1.21 17.15
C TRP A 191 12.33 -2.18 16.81
N ILE A 192 11.22 -1.68 16.22
CA ILE A 192 10.04 -2.46 15.88
C ILE A 192 9.58 -2.09 14.46
N ASP A 193 9.14 -3.08 13.69
CA ASP A 193 8.65 -2.88 12.33
C ASP A 193 7.16 -2.51 12.29
N ASP A 194 6.35 -3.16 13.14
CA ASP A 194 4.91 -2.97 13.18
C ASP A 194 4.50 -1.83 14.12
N ILE A 195 3.64 -0.94 13.59
CA ILE A 195 3.18 0.24 14.32
C ILE A 195 2.29 -0.10 15.52
N SER A 196 1.51 -1.18 15.43
CA SER A 196 0.63 -1.59 16.51
C SER A 196 1.39 -2.20 17.65
N SER A 197 2.40 -3.03 17.34
CA SER A 197 3.33 -3.56 18.34
C SER A 197 4.10 -2.42 19.03
N CYS A 198 4.50 -1.38 18.28
CA CYS A 198 5.12 -0.21 18.85
C CYS A 198 4.19 0.51 19.84
N LEU A 199 2.91 0.70 19.45
CA LEU A 199 1.91 1.35 20.31
C LEU A 199 1.66 0.55 21.59
N GLU A 200 1.53 -0.76 21.50
CA GLU A 200 1.42 -1.67 22.66
C GLU A 200 2.61 -1.53 23.63
N MET A 201 3.84 -1.43 23.09
CA MET A 201 5.04 -1.22 23.92
C MET A 201 4.99 0.14 24.64
N VAL A 202 4.51 1.18 23.96
CA VAL A 202 4.34 2.50 24.58
C VAL A 202 3.25 2.46 25.66
N GLU A 203 2.13 1.78 25.40
CA GLU A 203 1.05 1.62 26.39
C GLU A 203 1.51 0.91 27.65
N ASN A 204 2.39 -0.09 27.50
CA ASN A 204 3.00 -0.81 28.62
C ASN A 204 4.15 -0.06 29.31
N GLY A 205 4.39 1.21 28.96
CA GLY A 205 5.39 2.02 29.64
C GLY A 205 6.85 1.64 29.34
N ILE A 206 7.14 0.95 28.24
CA ILE A 206 8.51 0.59 27.85
C ILE A 206 9.30 1.82 27.39
N GLY A 207 8.60 2.82 26.81
CA GLY A 207 9.23 4.03 26.34
C GLY A 207 8.25 4.97 25.64
N TRP A 208 8.79 5.90 24.86
CA TRP A 208 8.02 6.82 24.02
C TRP A 208 8.34 6.60 22.54
N SER A 209 7.43 7.02 21.66
CA SER A 209 7.63 6.92 20.22
C SER A 209 7.02 8.11 19.48
N ILE A 210 7.35 8.23 18.18
CA ILE A 210 6.77 9.19 17.25
C ILE A 210 5.90 8.44 16.27
N LEU A 211 4.58 8.64 16.36
CA LEU A 211 3.58 7.91 15.61
C LEU A 211 2.59 8.85 14.92
N PRO A 212 2.10 8.50 13.72
CA PRO A 212 1.05 9.27 13.06
C PRO A 212 -0.32 9.05 13.72
N GLU A 213 -1.18 10.05 13.69
CA GLU A 213 -2.48 10.07 14.36
C GLU A 213 -3.40 8.92 13.95
N ILE A 214 -3.32 8.43 12.72
CA ILE A 214 -4.17 7.35 12.20
C ILE A 214 -4.22 6.10 13.11
N CYS A 215 -3.16 5.84 13.86
CA CYS A 215 -3.08 4.68 14.76
C CYS A 215 -3.50 4.99 16.20
N LEU A 216 -3.81 6.24 16.52
CA LEU A 216 -3.98 6.70 17.91
C LEU A 216 -5.46 6.83 18.35
N LYS A 217 -6.41 6.49 17.50
CA LYS A 217 -7.85 6.68 17.74
C LYS A 217 -8.34 6.12 19.09
N ASN A 218 -7.79 5.01 19.54
CA ASN A 218 -8.18 4.35 20.79
C ASN A 218 -7.09 4.41 21.86
N TYR A 219 -6.01 5.14 21.62
CA TYR A 219 -4.92 5.28 22.55
C TYR A 219 -5.32 6.18 23.73
N LYS A 220 -5.01 5.73 24.94
CA LYS A 220 -5.41 6.42 26.19
C LYS A 220 -4.27 7.14 26.91
N GLY A 221 -3.06 7.03 26.40
CA GLY A 221 -1.90 7.70 26.96
C GLY A 221 -1.78 9.16 26.52
N SER A 222 -0.65 9.77 26.81
CA SER A 222 -0.33 11.14 26.40
C SER A 222 -0.02 11.20 24.90
N ILE A 223 -0.71 12.08 24.19
CA ILE A 223 -0.55 12.36 22.75
C ILE A 223 -0.23 13.85 22.60
N THR A 224 0.90 14.18 21.99
CA THR A 224 1.31 15.56 21.71
C THR A 224 1.63 15.72 20.23
N PRO A 225 0.85 16.50 19.45
CA PRO A 225 1.19 16.84 18.08
C PRO A 225 2.55 17.52 17.98
N LEU A 226 3.31 17.18 16.96
CA LEU A 226 4.67 17.67 16.79
C LEU A 226 4.75 18.84 15.81
N PHE A 227 5.64 19.78 16.13
CA PHE A 227 5.94 20.94 15.32
C PHE A 227 7.47 21.07 15.17
N PHE A 228 7.94 21.53 14.03
CA PHE A 228 9.33 21.88 13.79
C PHE A 228 9.68 23.24 14.43
N GLN A 229 10.95 23.57 14.51
CA GLN A 229 11.41 24.84 15.10
C GLN A 229 10.88 26.08 14.37
N ASP A 230 10.60 25.96 13.08
CA ASP A 230 9.99 27.03 12.26
C ASP A 230 8.50 27.21 12.52
N GLY A 231 7.91 26.46 13.43
CA GLY A 231 6.48 26.46 13.76
C GLY A 231 5.62 25.64 12.80
N SER A 232 6.18 25.03 11.78
CA SER A 232 5.41 24.20 10.85
C SER A 232 4.98 22.88 11.52
N PRO A 233 3.75 22.40 11.29
CA PRO A 233 3.31 21.14 11.89
C PRO A 233 4.00 19.94 11.20
N PHE A 234 4.31 18.92 12.00
CA PHE A 234 4.80 17.65 11.46
C PHE A 234 3.61 16.84 10.95
N ILE A 235 3.38 16.88 9.65
CA ILE A 235 2.24 16.25 8.99
C ILE A 235 2.66 15.02 8.20
N ARG A 236 1.84 13.99 8.21
CA ARG A 236 1.88 12.85 7.31
C ARG A 236 0.71 12.93 6.33
N THR A 237 1.00 13.02 5.04
CA THR A 237 -0.02 13.09 3.99
C THR A 237 -0.31 11.69 3.45
N SER A 238 -1.57 11.40 3.19
CA SER A 238 -2.01 10.20 2.48
C SER A 238 -2.52 10.59 1.09
N HIS A 239 -2.22 9.76 0.10
CA HIS A 239 -2.57 10.00 -1.31
C HIS A 239 -3.24 8.77 -1.92
N ILE A 240 -4.08 9.01 -2.91
CA ILE A 240 -4.50 8.02 -3.88
C ILE A 240 -3.79 8.31 -5.20
N LEU A 241 -2.99 7.36 -5.66
CA LEU A 241 -2.28 7.45 -6.92
C LEU A 241 -2.89 6.46 -7.91
N TYR A 242 -3.02 6.89 -9.16
CA TYR A 242 -3.51 6.04 -10.24
C TYR A 242 -2.95 6.51 -11.58
N LYS A 243 -3.03 5.66 -12.61
CA LYS A 243 -2.74 6.07 -13.99
C LYS A 243 -4.02 6.48 -14.69
N SER A 244 -3.98 7.53 -15.52
CA SER A 244 -5.15 8.07 -16.20
C SER A 244 -5.90 7.04 -17.02
N HIS A 245 -5.19 6.13 -17.70
CA HIS A 245 -5.84 5.06 -18.46
C HIS A 245 -6.60 4.06 -17.58
N TYR A 246 -6.22 3.86 -16.31
CA TYR A 246 -7.00 3.06 -15.36
C TYR A 246 -8.24 3.79 -14.86
N PHE A 247 -8.20 5.12 -14.79
CA PHE A 247 -9.36 5.92 -14.38
C PHE A 247 -10.53 5.83 -15.35
N GLU A 248 -10.27 5.48 -16.61
CA GLU A 248 -11.31 5.18 -17.60
C GLU A 248 -12.14 3.92 -17.26
N LEU A 249 -11.60 3.04 -16.43
CA LEU A 249 -12.31 1.83 -16.00
C LEU A 249 -13.38 2.18 -14.95
N PRO A 250 -14.64 1.79 -15.17
CA PRO A 250 -15.75 2.15 -14.30
C PRO A 250 -15.56 1.71 -12.85
N GLN A 251 -15.00 0.53 -12.59
CA GLN A 251 -14.73 0.04 -11.23
C GLN A 251 -13.63 0.83 -10.53
N VAL A 252 -12.61 1.29 -11.26
CA VAL A 252 -11.53 2.14 -10.72
C VAL A 252 -12.09 3.50 -10.34
N ARG A 253 -12.81 4.14 -11.26
CA ARG A 253 -13.47 5.43 -11.02
C ARG A 253 -14.44 5.36 -9.85
N ALA A 254 -15.27 4.33 -9.80
CA ALA A 254 -16.23 4.11 -8.72
C ALA A 254 -15.55 3.93 -7.36
N PHE A 255 -14.42 3.23 -7.31
CA PHE A 255 -13.66 3.06 -6.08
C PHE A 255 -13.04 4.37 -5.61
N ILE A 256 -12.39 5.13 -6.50
CA ILE A 256 -11.82 6.44 -6.19
C ILE A 256 -12.91 7.38 -5.65
N GLN A 257 -14.07 7.43 -6.31
CA GLN A 257 -15.21 8.23 -5.84
C GLN A 257 -15.72 7.77 -4.47
N THR A 258 -15.75 6.47 -4.21
CA THR A 258 -16.14 5.93 -2.90
C THR A 258 -15.14 6.36 -1.82
N VAL A 259 -13.83 6.26 -2.09
CA VAL A 259 -12.79 6.70 -1.14
C VAL A 259 -12.92 8.17 -0.82
N LEU A 260 -13.15 9.03 -1.84
CA LEU A 260 -13.26 10.48 -1.68
C LEU A 260 -14.57 10.92 -0.99
N ALA A 261 -15.63 10.12 -1.09
CA ALA A 261 -16.91 10.39 -0.43
C ALA A 261 -16.94 9.99 1.05
N GLU A 262 -15.99 9.15 1.49
CA GLU A 262 -15.92 8.70 2.89
C GLU A 262 -15.33 9.80 3.78
N GLU A 263 -16.12 10.26 4.76
CA GLU A 263 -15.70 11.28 5.75
C GLU A 263 -14.46 10.86 6.56
N TYR A 264 -14.15 9.56 6.62
CA TYR A 264 -12.99 9.01 7.34
C TYR A 264 -11.62 9.46 6.82
N PHE A 265 -11.55 9.99 5.59
CA PHE A 265 -10.33 10.60 5.05
C PHE A 265 -10.32 12.12 5.19
N ASN A 266 -11.47 12.74 5.48
CA ASN A 266 -11.64 14.19 5.56
C ASN A 266 -11.55 14.72 7.02
N ALA A 267 -11.29 13.85 7.99
CA ALA A 267 -11.16 14.20 9.41
C ALA A 267 -9.69 14.38 9.79
#